data_ecd1e68076a002bd4acc35e969320fff
#
_entry.id   ecd1e68076a002bd4acc35e969320fff
#
_cell.length_a   1.000
_cell.length_b   1.000
_cell.length_c   1.000
_cell.angle_alpha   90.00
_cell.angle_beta   90.00
_cell.angle_gamma   90.00
#
_symmetry.space_group_name_H-M   'P 1'
#
loop_
_entity.id
_entity.type
_entity.pdbx_description
1 polymer ?
#
loop_
_entity_poly.entity_id
_entity_poly.type
_entity_poly.pdbx_seq_one_letter_code
_entity_poly.pdbx_strand_id
1 'polypeptide(L)'
;MTETQLTPEVQAFVKRGQEMQSAAASTRKKMRQKKFDTIAVHGIYNMEAALANQGSILEPAYLSPAQHFENSDHMEAALAYLMPSWAYSRIANPTIGYLEETLALLEAYGFSGETSACVTGSGMSAIFMATNPFLSGSGPMNIVASAKCYGGTFMLFMERFGNERGVEIRWVTNPMDLKEWETKMDKDTRFVFGEMPSNPGLAMMDIKEVAKLAHQNECPLIIDSTVATPALMRPLCLGADIVVHSLSKSIASSGMAIAGVLIARHNLYSKIGPDELRENFALYVKLLPFRDHGPALSPFSALMILNDLRSLRSRMDLLSNNSMIIAKYLEAQPQIEEVRYPGLESFNGYDIASRTMWLVDGDKDSGNQLNRYGHMLGFTVRGGVKQARKVFDNFQMIWRATDLGRIKSVATIPAISTHQQQGNVGRDLAQVPGNLIRLCVGGEHPDDVIADIDQALQT
;
A
#
# COMPACT_ATOMS: atom_id res chain seq x y z
N MET A 1 20.98 13.72 26.96
CA MET A 1 20.29 13.47 28.26
C MET A 1 21.30 12.80 29.15
N THR A 2 21.53 13.33 30.38
CA THR A 2 22.37 12.68 31.40
C THR A 2 21.79 11.28 31.62
N GLU A 3 22.64 10.24 31.62
CA GLU A 3 22.29 8.88 32.05
C GLU A 3 21.80 8.93 33.51
N THR A 4 20.51 9.17 33.69
CA THR A 4 19.87 8.99 34.99
C THR A 4 19.86 7.48 35.20
N GLN A 5 20.60 7.00 36.19
CA GLN A 5 20.56 5.57 36.55
C GLN A 5 19.10 5.23 36.94
N LEU A 6 18.52 4.29 36.13
CA LEU A 6 17.17 3.79 36.40
C LEU A 6 17.09 3.14 37.76
N THR A 7 16.02 3.39 38.48
CA THR A 7 15.79 2.73 39.80
C THR A 7 15.64 1.22 39.61
N PRO A 8 15.92 0.38 40.63
CA PRO A 8 15.70 -1.07 40.54
C PRO A 8 14.27 -1.44 40.17
N GLU A 9 13.28 -0.64 40.61
CA GLU A 9 11.86 -0.81 40.32
C GLU A 9 11.57 -0.57 38.83
N VAL A 10 12.09 0.50 38.22
CA VAL A 10 11.97 0.77 36.76
C VAL A 10 12.69 -0.31 35.99
N GLN A 11 13.88 -0.77 36.44
CA GLN A 11 14.61 -1.87 35.76
C GLN A 11 13.81 -3.18 35.72
N ALA A 12 12.99 -3.47 36.74
CA ALA A 12 12.11 -4.65 36.73
C ALA A 12 11.07 -4.59 35.60
N PHE A 13 10.50 -3.41 35.35
CA PHE A 13 9.59 -3.21 34.17
C PHE A 13 10.32 -3.29 32.84
N VAL A 14 11.52 -2.78 32.72
CA VAL A 14 12.37 -2.93 31.55
C VAL A 14 12.60 -4.41 31.23
N LYS A 15 12.98 -5.21 32.24
CA LYS A 15 13.17 -6.66 32.08
C LYS A 15 11.88 -7.35 31.61
N ARG A 16 10.73 -7.03 32.21
CA ARG A 16 9.41 -7.53 31.79
C ARG A 16 9.13 -7.14 30.34
N GLY A 17 9.48 -5.93 29.94
CA GLY A 17 9.37 -5.47 28.56
C GLY A 17 10.20 -6.30 27.58
N GLN A 18 11.43 -6.66 27.93
CA GLN A 18 12.29 -7.53 27.13
C GLN A 18 11.71 -8.94 26.98
N GLU A 19 11.11 -9.48 28.03
CA GLU A 19 10.41 -10.78 27.98
C GLU A 19 9.19 -10.72 27.03
N MET A 20 8.40 -9.64 27.10
CA MET A 20 7.28 -9.41 26.17
C MET A 20 7.74 -9.31 24.72
N GLN A 21 8.82 -8.57 24.44
CA GLN A 21 9.41 -8.44 23.10
C GLN A 21 9.90 -9.79 22.57
N SER A 22 10.56 -10.59 23.42
CA SER A 22 11.04 -11.92 23.07
C SER A 22 9.90 -12.88 22.75
N ALA A 23 8.80 -12.84 23.51
CA ALA A 23 7.61 -13.64 23.23
C ALA A 23 6.94 -13.23 21.91
N ALA A 24 6.81 -11.92 21.65
CA ALA A 24 6.29 -11.40 20.40
C ALA A 24 7.16 -11.80 19.19
N ALA A 25 8.48 -11.69 19.29
CA ALA A 25 9.41 -12.13 18.27
C ALA A 25 9.31 -13.63 18.00
N SER A 26 9.16 -14.46 19.03
CA SER A 26 8.93 -15.90 18.89
C SER A 26 7.64 -16.21 18.14
N THR A 27 6.54 -15.55 18.50
CA THR A 27 5.25 -15.70 17.82
C THR A 27 5.36 -15.30 16.35
N ARG A 28 5.97 -14.15 16.06
CA ARG A 28 6.21 -13.67 14.71
C ARG A 28 7.05 -14.65 13.89
N LYS A 29 8.15 -15.18 14.46
CA LYS A 29 8.99 -16.20 13.81
C LYS A 29 8.21 -17.47 13.44
N LYS A 30 7.32 -17.94 14.32
CA LYS A 30 6.44 -19.09 14.05
C LYS A 30 5.47 -18.78 12.91
N MET A 31 4.87 -17.59 12.90
CA MET A 31 3.90 -17.20 11.85
C MET A 31 4.56 -17.03 10.49
N ARG A 32 5.79 -16.54 10.41
CA ARG A 32 6.55 -16.46 9.14
C ARG A 32 6.76 -17.81 8.43
N GLN A 33 6.63 -18.92 9.16
CA GLN A 33 6.72 -20.28 8.59
C GLN A 33 5.36 -20.78 8.05
N LYS A 34 4.28 -20.06 8.27
CA LYS A 34 2.94 -20.43 7.82
C LYS A 34 2.69 -19.95 6.39
N LYS A 35 1.64 -20.51 5.79
CA LYS A 35 1.16 -20.11 4.46
C LYS A 35 0.41 -18.77 4.54
N PHE A 36 0.33 -18.07 3.41
CA PHE A 36 -0.23 -16.74 3.32
C PHE A 36 -1.63 -16.63 3.94
N ASP A 37 -2.56 -17.53 3.56
CA ASP A 37 -3.92 -17.52 4.09
C ASP A 37 -3.97 -17.76 5.61
N THR A 38 -3.08 -18.59 6.13
CA THR A 38 -2.97 -18.82 7.58
C THR A 38 -2.52 -17.55 8.30
N ILE A 39 -1.55 -16.82 7.72
CA ILE A 39 -1.10 -15.53 8.25
C ILE A 39 -2.25 -14.51 8.20
N ALA A 40 -2.97 -14.44 7.08
CA ALA A 40 -4.10 -13.51 6.91
C ALA A 40 -5.23 -13.76 7.92
N VAL A 41 -5.48 -15.03 8.27
CA VAL A 41 -6.56 -15.42 9.20
C VAL A 41 -6.18 -15.19 10.66
N HIS A 42 -4.95 -15.52 11.05
CA HIS A 42 -4.53 -15.53 12.46
C HIS A 42 -3.66 -14.35 12.86
N GLY A 43 -2.89 -13.76 11.95
CA GLY A 43 -1.90 -12.73 12.29
C GLY A 43 -0.97 -13.21 13.41
N ILE A 44 -0.85 -12.40 14.44
CA ILE A 44 -0.14 -12.75 15.68
C ILE A 44 -1.08 -13.10 16.85
N TYR A 45 -2.39 -13.08 16.64
CA TYR A 45 -3.38 -13.42 17.66
C TYR A 45 -3.48 -14.93 17.83
N ASN A 46 -2.86 -15.48 18.84
CA ASN A 46 -2.76 -16.90 19.11
C ASN A 46 -3.66 -17.34 20.28
N MET A 47 -3.68 -18.64 20.59
CA MET A 47 -4.51 -19.19 21.66
C MET A 47 -4.16 -18.63 23.04
N GLU A 48 -2.88 -18.31 23.30
CA GLU A 48 -2.42 -17.71 24.56
C GLU A 48 -2.98 -16.28 24.70
N ALA A 49 -2.90 -15.49 23.64
CA ALA A 49 -3.51 -14.17 23.57
C ALA A 49 -5.04 -14.24 23.75
N ALA A 50 -5.70 -15.24 23.14
CA ALA A 50 -7.14 -15.46 23.30
C ALA A 50 -7.50 -15.75 24.77
N LEU A 51 -6.77 -16.64 25.45
CA LEU A 51 -7.02 -16.96 26.86
C LEU A 51 -6.80 -15.74 27.77
N ALA A 52 -5.81 -14.91 27.47
CA ALA A 52 -5.59 -13.64 28.18
C ALA A 52 -6.73 -12.61 27.92
N ASN A 53 -7.53 -12.80 26.86
CA ASN A 53 -8.67 -11.97 26.48
C ASN A 53 -10.01 -12.74 26.61
N GLN A 54 -10.22 -13.40 27.73
CA GLN A 54 -11.47 -14.11 28.08
C GLN A 54 -11.84 -15.24 27.09
N GLY A 55 -10.87 -15.81 26.37
CA GLY A 55 -11.09 -16.85 25.36
C GLY A 55 -11.70 -16.36 24.05
N SER A 56 -11.66 -15.05 23.79
CA SER A 56 -12.18 -14.51 22.52
C SER A 56 -11.42 -15.09 21.34
N ILE A 57 -12.15 -15.63 20.34
CA ILE A 57 -11.56 -16.18 19.11
C ILE A 57 -11.10 -15.04 18.15
N LEU A 58 -11.72 -13.88 18.25
CA LEU A 58 -11.37 -12.67 17.48
C LEU A 58 -10.56 -11.70 18.33
N GLU A 59 -9.72 -10.93 17.69
CA GLU A 59 -8.95 -9.86 18.32
C GLU A 59 -9.88 -8.87 19.03
N PRO A 60 -9.60 -8.49 20.27
CA PRO A 60 -10.42 -7.51 20.99
C PRO A 60 -10.29 -6.10 20.40
N ALA A 61 -11.38 -5.34 20.44
CA ALA A 61 -11.38 -3.92 20.11
C ALA A 61 -11.08 -3.07 21.36
N TYR A 62 -9.86 -2.56 21.48
CA TYR A 62 -9.46 -1.66 22.57
C TYR A 62 -9.84 -0.22 22.22
N LEU A 63 -11.01 0.24 22.68
CA LEU A 63 -11.55 1.57 22.33
C LEU A 63 -11.10 2.68 23.29
N SER A 64 -10.48 2.35 24.42
CA SER A 64 -9.99 3.35 25.37
C SER A 64 -8.88 4.21 24.75
N PRO A 65 -8.92 5.54 24.95
CA PRO A 65 -7.84 6.42 24.50
C PRO A 65 -6.55 6.26 25.29
N ALA A 66 -6.61 5.78 26.53
CA ALA A 66 -5.44 5.71 27.42
C ALA A 66 -5.38 4.39 28.18
N GLN A 67 -4.15 4.02 28.53
CA GLN A 67 -3.82 2.88 29.38
C GLN A 67 -3.77 3.29 30.84
N HIS A 68 -4.22 2.40 31.75
CA HIS A 68 -3.93 2.48 33.17
C HIS A 68 -2.57 1.80 33.48
N PHE A 69 -1.72 2.44 34.26
CA PHE A 69 -0.43 1.90 34.69
C PHE A 69 -0.52 1.34 36.12
N GLU A 70 0.28 0.32 36.41
CA GLU A 70 0.30 -0.33 37.76
C GLU A 70 0.76 0.65 38.83
N ASN A 71 1.77 1.48 38.52
CA ASN A 71 2.36 2.49 39.38
C ASN A 71 3.17 3.52 38.55
N SER A 72 3.87 4.43 39.25
CA SER A 72 4.71 5.46 38.61
C SER A 72 5.92 4.88 37.85
N ASP A 73 6.54 3.81 38.35
CA ASP A 73 7.71 3.17 37.73
C ASP A 73 7.32 2.48 36.43
N HIS A 74 6.13 1.84 36.40
CA HIS A 74 5.57 1.30 35.16
C HIS A 74 5.31 2.43 34.15
N MET A 75 4.74 3.55 34.58
CA MET A 75 4.47 4.70 33.70
C MET A 75 5.78 5.28 33.16
N GLU A 76 6.81 5.42 33.99
CA GLU A 76 8.12 5.92 33.58
C GLU A 76 8.75 5.00 32.53
N ALA A 77 8.86 3.69 32.81
CA ALA A 77 9.40 2.72 31.86
C ALA A 77 8.66 2.72 30.51
N ALA A 78 7.34 2.81 30.54
CA ALA A 78 6.50 2.84 29.35
C ALA A 78 6.67 4.13 28.53
N LEU A 79 6.64 5.29 29.15
CA LEU A 79 6.72 6.59 28.46
C LEU A 79 8.15 6.96 28.06
N ALA A 80 9.16 6.35 28.69
CA ALA A 80 10.55 6.41 28.23
C ALA A 80 10.86 5.43 27.09
N TYR A 81 9.86 4.68 26.59
CA TYR A 81 10.00 3.65 25.56
C TYR A 81 10.94 2.50 25.92
N LEU A 82 11.14 2.23 27.20
CA LEU A 82 11.99 1.16 27.70
C LEU A 82 11.28 -0.19 27.77
N MET A 83 9.94 -0.19 27.60
CA MET A 83 9.13 -1.40 27.49
C MET A 83 8.00 -1.20 26.49
N PRO A 84 7.47 -2.26 25.84
CA PRO A 84 6.28 -2.19 25.00
C PRO A 84 5.08 -1.70 25.84
N SER A 85 4.46 -0.64 25.35
CA SER A 85 3.25 -0.10 25.95
C SER A 85 2.44 0.65 24.90
N TRP A 86 1.12 0.67 25.04
CA TRP A 86 0.31 1.48 24.14
C TRP A 86 0.05 2.89 24.71
N ALA A 87 0.16 3.09 25.98
CA ALA A 87 0.04 4.36 26.70
C ALA A 87 -1.15 5.23 26.28
N TYR A 88 -1.21 5.60 25.00
CA TYR A 88 -2.26 6.43 24.42
C TYR A 88 -2.54 5.99 22.96
N SER A 89 -3.82 5.78 22.63
CA SER A 89 -4.26 5.19 21.36
C SER A 89 -3.86 5.96 20.09
N ARG A 90 -3.55 7.26 20.20
CA ARG A 90 -2.97 8.01 19.07
C ARG A 90 -1.57 7.53 18.71
N ILE A 91 -0.79 7.03 19.66
CA ILE A 91 0.58 6.56 19.45
C ILE A 91 0.59 5.08 19.12
N ALA A 92 -0.07 4.28 19.96
CA ALA A 92 -0.18 2.84 19.79
C ALA A 92 -1.52 2.36 20.37
N ASN A 93 -2.00 1.23 19.86
CA ASN A 93 -3.22 0.58 20.34
C ASN A 93 -3.12 -0.91 20.06
N PRO A 94 -3.50 -1.81 20.97
CA PRO A 94 -3.36 -3.26 20.75
C PRO A 94 -4.09 -3.78 19.52
N THR A 95 -5.32 -3.29 19.24
CA THR A 95 -6.08 -3.69 18.03
C THR A 95 -5.38 -3.26 16.75
N ILE A 96 -4.80 -2.04 16.74
CA ILE A 96 -4.01 -1.54 15.60
C ILE A 96 -2.72 -2.36 15.47
N GLY A 97 -2.08 -2.73 16.59
CA GLY A 97 -0.89 -3.58 16.59
C GLY A 97 -1.11 -4.94 15.93
N TYR A 98 -2.27 -5.59 16.15
CA TYR A 98 -2.61 -6.82 15.43
C TYR A 98 -2.67 -6.61 13.92
N LEU A 99 -3.25 -5.50 13.45
CA LEU A 99 -3.30 -5.16 12.03
C LEU A 99 -1.90 -4.87 11.46
N GLU A 100 -1.09 -4.07 12.16
CA GLU A 100 0.27 -3.74 11.74
C GLU A 100 1.14 -4.99 11.57
N GLU A 101 1.13 -5.88 12.55
CA GLU A 101 1.92 -7.11 12.51
C GLU A 101 1.43 -8.07 11.42
N THR A 102 0.11 -8.21 11.24
CA THR A 102 -0.45 -9.05 10.19
C THR A 102 -0.04 -8.55 8.81
N LEU A 103 -0.15 -7.24 8.55
CA LEU A 103 0.24 -6.62 7.28
C LEU A 103 1.75 -6.73 7.02
N ALA A 104 2.59 -6.52 8.06
CA ALA A 104 4.02 -6.69 7.96
C ALA A 104 4.42 -8.13 7.58
N LEU A 105 3.74 -9.14 8.14
CA LEU A 105 3.95 -10.54 7.83
C LEU A 105 3.52 -10.91 6.40
N LEU A 106 2.38 -10.38 5.94
CA LEU A 106 1.87 -10.64 4.60
C LEU A 106 2.73 -10.01 3.51
N GLU A 107 3.17 -8.76 3.70
CA GLU A 107 4.08 -8.10 2.76
C GLU A 107 5.47 -8.74 2.74
N ALA A 108 5.93 -9.26 3.89
CA ALA A 108 7.19 -9.98 4.01
C ALA A 108 7.12 -11.45 3.57
N TYR A 109 5.98 -11.93 3.05
CA TYR A 109 5.86 -13.33 2.63
C TYR A 109 6.79 -13.64 1.45
N GLY A 110 7.81 -14.46 1.70
CA GLY A 110 8.91 -14.75 0.75
C GLY A 110 10.11 -13.81 0.87
N PHE A 111 10.05 -12.80 1.72
CA PHE A 111 11.18 -11.92 2.01
C PHE A 111 11.98 -12.45 3.21
N SER A 112 13.31 -12.48 3.09
CA SER A 112 14.19 -13.05 4.14
C SER A 112 14.47 -12.08 5.29
N GLY A 113 14.34 -10.76 5.05
CA GLY A 113 14.63 -9.71 6.04
C GLY A 113 13.51 -9.50 7.04
N GLU A 114 13.77 -8.74 8.11
CA GLU A 114 12.74 -8.29 9.04
C GLU A 114 12.00 -7.07 8.47
N THR A 115 10.76 -6.91 8.91
CA THR A 115 9.87 -5.81 8.49
C THR A 115 9.08 -5.28 9.67
N SER A 116 8.67 -4.04 9.60
CA SER A 116 7.71 -3.42 10.53
C SER A 116 6.70 -2.58 9.76
N ALA A 117 5.53 -2.38 10.33
CA ALA A 117 4.47 -1.58 9.73
C ALA A 117 4.02 -0.45 10.66
N CYS A 118 3.53 0.64 10.06
CA CYS A 118 2.83 1.71 10.76
C CYS A 118 1.54 2.02 10.01
N VAL A 119 0.41 1.76 10.65
CA VAL A 119 -0.93 2.01 10.11
C VAL A 119 -1.35 3.45 10.37
N THR A 120 -1.98 4.07 9.38
CA THR A 120 -2.40 5.48 9.40
C THR A 120 -3.88 5.63 9.05
N GLY A 121 -4.46 6.80 9.33
CA GLY A 121 -5.87 7.10 9.05
C GLY A 121 -6.24 7.20 7.56
N SER A 122 -5.27 7.19 6.63
CA SER A 122 -5.52 7.18 5.19
C SER A 122 -4.29 6.77 4.40
N GLY A 123 -4.47 6.32 3.13
CA GLY A 123 -3.35 6.05 2.22
C GLY A 123 -2.46 7.27 1.99
N MET A 124 -3.04 8.47 1.87
CA MET A 124 -2.27 9.71 1.73
C MET A 124 -1.42 10.03 2.97
N SER A 125 -1.93 9.76 4.16
CA SER A 125 -1.14 9.88 5.39
C SER A 125 0.02 8.87 5.41
N ALA A 126 -0.19 7.65 4.91
CA ALA A 126 0.87 6.65 4.80
C ALA A 126 1.96 7.10 3.81
N ILE A 127 1.61 7.64 2.64
CA ILE A 127 2.56 8.19 1.68
C ILE A 127 3.34 9.37 2.29
N PHE A 128 2.65 10.29 2.97
CA PHE A 128 3.31 11.41 3.64
C PHE A 128 4.29 10.92 4.71
N MET A 129 3.88 9.98 5.57
CA MET A 129 4.74 9.41 6.61
C MET A 129 5.90 8.59 6.04
N ALA A 130 5.72 7.94 4.88
CA ALA A 130 6.77 7.19 4.21
C ALA A 130 7.83 8.08 3.53
N THR A 131 7.50 9.32 3.18
CA THR A 131 8.35 10.19 2.36
C THR A 131 8.92 11.39 3.13
N ASN A 132 8.12 12.02 3.98
CA ASN A 132 8.49 13.25 4.68
C ASN A 132 9.77 13.14 5.55
N PRO A 133 10.08 12.03 6.25
CA PRO A 133 11.31 11.92 7.05
C PRO A 133 12.60 12.10 6.24
N PHE A 134 12.60 11.76 4.95
CA PHE A 134 13.75 11.92 4.07
C PHE A 134 13.96 13.36 3.57
N LEU A 135 12.97 14.24 3.74
CA LEU A 135 13.00 15.64 3.34
C LEU A 135 13.47 16.56 4.49
N SER A 136 14.30 16.04 5.37
CA SER A 136 14.93 16.77 6.46
C SER A 136 16.32 17.28 6.07
N GLY A 137 16.79 18.31 6.80
CA GLY A 137 18.10 18.92 6.60
C GLY A 137 18.06 20.17 5.74
N SER A 138 19.24 20.75 5.48
CA SER A 138 19.44 21.96 4.67
C SER A 138 20.16 21.63 3.36
N GLY A 139 20.00 22.48 2.35
CA GLY A 139 20.67 22.36 1.06
C GLY A 139 19.75 21.81 -0.05
N PRO A 140 20.30 21.63 -1.25
CA PRO A 140 19.54 21.09 -2.38
C PRO A 140 18.99 19.71 -2.07
N MET A 141 17.76 19.47 -2.48
CA MET A 141 17.14 18.16 -2.40
C MET A 141 16.17 17.91 -3.54
N ASN A 142 16.21 16.74 -4.09
CA ASN A 142 15.28 16.30 -5.11
C ASN A 142 14.69 14.93 -4.74
N ILE A 143 13.58 14.62 -5.38
CA ILE A 143 13.00 13.28 -5.41
C ILE A 143 12.82 12.84 -6.86
N VAL A 144 12.97 11.55 -7.10
CA VAL A 144 12.71 10.96 -8.43
C VAL A 144 11.46 10.11 -8.31
N ALA A 145 10.43 10.47 -9.05
CA ALA A 145 9.12 9.82 -8.93
C ALA A 145 8.50 9.52 -10.29
N SER A 146 7.81 8.37 -10.39
CA SER A 146 6.98 8.10 -11.56
C SER A 146 5.85 9.12 -11.68
N ALA A 147 5.71 9.75 -12.84
CA ALA A 147 4.55 10.60 -13.15
C ALA A 147 3.25 9.79 -13.28
N LYS A 148 3.37 8.46 -13.44
CA LYS A 148 2.26 7.50 -13.51
C LYS A 148 1.90 7.07 -12.09
N CYS A 149 1.35 7.97 -11.29
CA CYS A 149 0.90 7.69 -9.93
C CYS A 149 -0.46 8.30 -9.65
N TYR A 150 -1.04 7.96 -8.53
CA TYR A 150 -2.32 8.50 -8.07
C TYR A 150 -2.29 10.05 -8.04
N GLY A 151 -3.38 10.68 -8.49
CA GLY A 151 -3.47 12.13 -8.57
C GLY A 151 -3.19 12.87 -7.25
N GLY A 152 -3.60 12.27 -6.11
CA GLY A 152 -3.30 12.82 -4.79
C GLY A 152 -1.80 12.79 -4.45
N THR A 153 -1.08 11.73 -4.84
CA THR A 153 0.37 11.61 -4.67
C THR A 153 1.10 12.64 -5.52
N PHE A 154 0.68 12.79 -6.79
CA PHE A 154 1.22 13.80 -7.68
C PHE A 154 1.09 15.20 -7.07
N MET A 155 -0.10 15.55 -6.57
CA MET A 155 -0.35 16.86 -5.95
C MET A 155 0.41 17.04 -4.63
N LEU A 156 0.57 15.99 -3.83
CA LEU A 156 1.40 16.04 -2.62
C LEU A 156 2.84 16.42 -2.96
N PHE A 157 3.42 15.79 -3.99
CA PHE A 157 4.80 16.05 -4.38
C PHE A 157 4.95 17.43 -5.03
N MET A 158 4.07 17.78 -5.98
CA MET A 158 4.16 19.06 -6.66
C MET A 158 3.89 20.24 -5.73
N GLU A 159 2.78 20.20 -4.96
CA GLU A 159 2.36 21.36 -4.18
C GLU A 159 3.04 21.42 -2.82
N ARG A 160 2.98 20.31 -2.04
CA ARG A 160 3.45 20.33 -0.65
C ARG A 160 4.96 20.21 -0.53
N PHE A 161 5.60 19.42 -1.39
CA PHE A 161 7.06 19.28 -1.37
C PHE A 161 7.73 20.24 -2.34
N GLY A 162 7.25 20.35 -3.57
CA GLY A 162 7.82 21.24 -4.57
C GLY A 162 7.56 22.72 -4.26
N ASN A 163 6.33 23.16 -4.43
CA ASN A 163 6.00 24.58 -4.36
C ASN A 163 6.15 25.16 -2.94
N GLU A 164 5.75 24.44 -1.89
CA GLU A 164 5.79 24.97 -0.52
C GLU A 164 7.16 24.81 0.17
N ARG A 165 7.95 23.77 -0.19
CA ARG A 165 9.22 23.46 0.50
C ARG A 165 10.45 23.55 -0.39
N GLY A 166 10.29 23.83 -1.69
CA GLY A 166 11.40 23.97 -2.63
C GLY A 166 12.12 22.66 -2.97
N VAL A 167 11.48 21.51 -2.78
CA VAL A 167 12.01 20.21 -3.21
C VAL A 167 11.91 20.11 -4.73
N GLU A 168 12.98 19.79 -5.43
CA GLU A 168 12.93 19.55 -6.86
C GLU A 168 12.26 18.20 -7.15
N ILE A 169 11.17 18.19 -7.92
CA ILE A 169 10.44 16.98 -8.29
C ILE A 169 10.85 16.58 -9.70
N ARG A 170 11.56 15.47 -9.84
CA ARG A 170 12.02 14.90 -11.11
C ARG A 170 11.11 13.76 -11.54
N TRP A 171 10.20 14.08 -12.45
CA TRP A 171 9.21 13.11 -12.94
C TRP A 171 9.79 12.16 -13.98
N VAL A 172 9.67 10.85 -13.75
CA VAL A 172 9.88 9.79 -14.73
C VAL A 172 8.59 9.59 -15.51
N THR A 173 8.63 9.84 -16.81
CA THR A 173 7.46 9.81 -17.68
C THR A 173 7.21 8.43 -18.30
N ASN A 174 8.28 7.65 -18.51
CA ASN A 174 8.21 6.25 -18.90
C ASN A 174 8.84 5.36 -17.83
N PRO A 175 8.06 4.83 -16.86
CA PRO A 175 8.62 4.04 -15.75
C PRO A 175 9.24 2.71 -16.18
N MET A 176 9.07 2.25 -17.41
CA MET A 176 9.77 1.09 -17.98
C MET A 176 11.15 1.43 -18.53
N ASP A 177 11.47 2.70 -18.74
CA ASP A 177 12.79 3.14 -19.20
C ASP A 177 13.75 3.34 -18.03
N LEU A 178 14.61 2.36 -17.78
CA LEU A 178 15.60 2.41 -16.70
C LEU A 178 16.59 3.57 -16.85
N LYS A 179 16.90 3.98 -18.08
CA LYS A 179 17.80 5.11 -18.34
C LYS A 179 17.18 6.43 -17.89
N GLU A 180 15.86 6.58 -18.00
CA GLU A 180 15.17 7.77 -17.50
C GLU A 180 15.27 7.85 -15.97
N TRP A 181 15.14 6.75 -15.25
CA TRP A 181 15.36 6.69 -13.80
C TRP A 181 16.81 7.06 -13.46
N GLU A 182 17.77 6.42 -14.09
CA GLU A 182 19.20 6.61 -13.84
C GLU A 182 19.62 8.08 -14.02
N THR A 183 19.24 8.69 -15.14
CA THR A 183 19.65 10.07 -15.48
C THR A 183 19.01 11.15 -14.58
N LYS A 184 17.94 10.82 -13.87
CA LYS A 184 17.25 11.74 -12.96
C LYS A 184 17.74 11.64 -11.50
N MET A 185 18.45 10.58 -11.15
CA MET A 185 19.02 10.40 -9.80
C MET A 185 20.39 11.07 -9.71
N ASP A 186 20.68 11.66 -8.54
CA ASP A 186 22.00 12.19 -8.20
C ASP A 186 22.24 12.16 -6.68
N LYS A 187 23.35 12.74 -6.24
CA LYS A 187 23.75 12.81 -4.82
C LYS A 187 22.73 13.53 -3.91
N ASP A 188 21.89 14.41 -4.47
CA ASP A 188 20.89 15.17 -3.73
C ASP A 188 19.51 14.49 -3.73
N THR A 189 19.38 13.34 -4.41
CA THR A 189 18.15 12.54 -4.41
C THR A 189 17.90 11.95 -3.02
N ARG A 190 16.71 12.20 -2.49
CA ARG A 190 16.28 11.80 -1.12
C ARG A 190 15.58 10.46 -1.07
N PHE A 191 14.74 10.19 -2.04
CA PHE A 191 14.06 8.91 -2.25
C PHE A 191 13.62 8.76 -3.70
N VAL A 192 13.33 7.51 -4.09
CA VAL A 192 12.71 7.15 -5.36
C VAL A 192 11.31 6.63 -5.08
N PHE A 193 10.32 7.05 -5.88
CA PHE A 193 8.91 6.66 -5.68
C PHE A 193 8.29 6.10 -6.95
N GLY A 194 7.59 4.96 -6.83
CA GLY A 194 6.78 4.37 -7.89
C GLY A 194 5.44 3.87 -7.39
N GLU A 195 4.49 3.69 -8.30
CA GLU A 195 3.21 3.04 -8.05
C GLU A 195 3.02 1.92 -9.06
N MET A 196 2.75 0.69 -8.60
CA MET A 196 2.72 -0.48 -9.47
C MET A 196 1.68 -1.52 -9.02
N PRO A 197 0.75 -1.92 -9.93
CA PRO A 197 0.39 -1.22 -11.16
C PRO A 197 -0.14 0.19 -10.88
N SER A 198 0.15 1.14 -11.76
CA SER A 198 -0.23 2.52 -11.48
C SER A 198 -1.73 2.79 -11.70
N ASN A 199 -2.27 3.72 -10.93
CA ASN A 199 -3.64 4.21 -11.13
C ASN A 199 -3.60 5.61 -11.81
N PRO A 200 -4.25 5.83 -12.96
CA PRO A 200 -5.26 4.96 -13.58
C PRO A 200 -4.77 4.16 -14.79
N GLY A 201 -3.55 4.41 -15.26
CA GLY A 201 -3.05 3.93 -16.55
C GLY A 201 -2.45 2.53 -16.53
N LEU A 202 -2.29 1.93 -15.34
CA LEU A 202 -1.73 0.60 -15.11
C LEU A 202 -0.26 0.45 -15.55
N ALA A 203 0.47 1.57 -15.67
CA ALA A 203 1.87 1.52 -16.03
C ALA A 203 2.67 0.60 -15.10
N MET A 204 3.62 -0.11 -15.69
CA MET A 204 4.50 -1.05 -15.00
C MET A 204 5.91 -0.47 -14.89
N MET A 205 6.71 -0.99 -13.94
CA MET A 205 8.13 -0.67 -13.79
C MET A 205 8.91 -1.91 -13.35
N ASP A 206 10.18 -2.01 -13.71
CA ASP A 206 11.04 -3.06 -13.17
C ASP A 206 11.56 -2.64 -11.80
N ILE A 207 10.79 -2.99 -10.75
CA ILE A 207 11.10 -2.64 -9.35
C ILE A 207 12.52 -3.08 -8.98
N LYS A 208 12.96 -4.26 -9.42
CA LYS A 208 14.27 -4.82 -9.07
C LYS A 208 15.41 -3.97 -9.62
N GLU A 209 15.32 -3.55 -10.86
CA GLU A 209 16.37 -2.75 -11.49
C GLU A 209 16.34 -1.30 -10.97
N VAL A 210 15.14 -0.72 -10.76
CA VAL A 210 15.02 0.63 -10.16
C VAL A 210 15.53 0.64 -8.70
N ALA A 211 15.30 -0.44 -7.93
CA ALA A 211 15.85 -0.57 -6.57
C ALA A 211 17.38 -0.54 -6.58
N LYS A 212 18.03 -1.23 -7.52
CA LYS A 212 19.49 -1.19 -7.66
C LYS A 212 20.00 0.23 -7.91
N LEU A 213 19.34 0.97 -8.81
CA LEU A 213 19.72 2.36 -9.10
C LEU A 213 19.53 3.26 -7.87
N ALA A 214 18.42 3.11 -7.14
CA ALA A 214 18.17 3.85 -5.90
C ALA A 214 19.25 3.56 -4.84
N HIS A 215 19.57 2.28 -4.62
CA HIS A 215 20.59 1.85 -3.64
C HIS A 215 21.99 2.31 -4.01
N GLN A 216 22.34 2.37 -5.29
CA GLN A 216 23.62 2.95 -5.76
C GLN A 216 23.73 4.45 -5.42
N ASN A 217 22.60 5.14 -5.31
CA ASN A 217 22.52 6.54 -4.90
C ASN A 217 22.23 6.70 -3.39
N GLU A 218 22.34 5.61 -2.61
CA GLU A 218 22.12 5.59 -1.16
C GLU A 218 20.76 6.21 -0.76
N CYS A 219 19.72 5.97 -1.54
CA CYS A 219 18.37 6.41 -1.24
C CYS A 219 17.36 5.25 -1.33
N PRO A 220 16.26 5.31 -0.53
CA PRO A 220 15.27 4.25 -0.52
C PRO A 220 14.38 4.28 -1.76
N LEU A 221 13.93 3.09 -2.19
CA LEU A 221 12.84 2.92 -3.13
C LEU A 221 11.52 2.69 -2.36
N ILE A 222 10.55 3.54 -2.61
CA ILE A 222 9.20 3.51 -2.01
C ILE A 222 8.22 3.12 -3.11
N ILE A 223 7.43 2.06 -2.88
CA ILE A 223 6.44 1.57 -3.84
C ILE A 223 5.03 1.64 -3.24
N ASP A 224 4.13 2.34 -3.91
CA ASP A 224 2.70 2.18 -3.66
C ASP A 224 2.19 0.94 -4.42
N SER A 225 1.79 -0.09 -3.67
CA SER A 225 1.29 -1.36 -4.18
C SER A 225 -0.20 -1.58 -3.88
N THR A 226 -0.95 -0.50 -3.75
CA THR A 226 -2.37 -0.51 -3.37
C THR A 226 -3.22 -1.38 -4.30
N VAL A 227 -2.97 -1.34 -5.62
CA VAL A 227 -3.76 -2.08 -6.62
C VAL A 227 -3.46 -3.58 -6.58
N ALA A 228 -2.17 -3.94 -6.47
CA ALA A 228 -1.76 -5.35 -6.45
C ALA A 228 -2.06 -6.04 -5.12
N THR A 229 -1.89 -5.37 -4.01
CA THR A 229 -1.90 -5.94 -2.64
C THR A 229 -0.82 -7.01 -2.43
N PRO A 230 -0.51 -7.43 -1.20
CA PRO A 230 0.46 -8.50 -0.95
C PRO A 230 0.06 -9.85 -1.55
N ALA A 231 -1.22 -10.02 -1.89
CA ALA A 231 -1.70 -11.27 -2.50
C ALA A 231 -1.18 -11.48 -3.93
N LEU A 232 -0.90 -10.40 -4.68
CA LEU A 232 -0.46 -10.49 -6.09
C LEU A 232 0.98 -10.03 -6.30
N MET A 233 1.48 -9.09 -5.51
CA MET A 233 2.83 -8.58 -5.63
C MET A 233 3.36 -8.14 -4.27
N ARG A 234 4.62 -8.42 -3.99
CA ARG A 234 5.32 -8.05 -2.75
C ARG A 234 6.61 -7.32 -3.11
N PRO A 235 6.56 -5.99 -3.24
CA PRO A 235 7.70 -5.18 -3.68
C PRO A 235 8.97 -5.34 -2.83
N LEU A 236 8.85 -5.66 -1.53
CA LEU A 236 10.02 -5.96 -0.68
C LEU A 236 10.84 -7.14 -1.21
N CYS A 237 10.19 -8.17 -1.76
CA CYS A 237 10.86 -9.30 -2.40
C CYS A 237 11.59 -8.90 -3.71
N LEU A 238 11.23 -7.77 -4.30
CA LEU A 238 11.81 -7.22 -5.51
C LEU A 238 12.85 -6.13 -5.24
N GLY A 239 13.13 -5.82 -3.96
CA GLY A 239 14.18 -4.89 -3.56
C GLY A 239 13.69 -3.51 -3.09
N ALA A 240 12.39 -3.24 -3.06
CA ALA A 240 11.87 -2.03 -2.45
C ALA A 240 12.22 -1.95 -0.96
N ASP A 241 12.36 -0.75 -0.43
CA ASP A 241 12.66 -0.51 0.98
C ASP A 241 11.39 -0.26 1.79
N ILE A 242 10.45 0.45 1.20
CA ILE A 242 9.18 0.81 1.84
C ILE A 242 8.06 0.51 0.84
N VAL A 243 7.00 -0.13 1.33
CA VAL A 243 5.76 -0.37 0.59
C VAL A 243 4.63 0.38 1.26
N VAL A 244 3.81 1.05 0.47
CA VAL A 244 2.62 1.75 0.93
C VAL A 244 1.38 1.09 0.35
N HIS A 245 0.33 0.98 1.16
CA HIS A 245 -1.00 0.58 0.70
C HIS A 245 -2.06 1.54 1.24
N SER A 246 -2.97 1.98 0.39
CA SER A 246 -4.26 2.46 0.85
C SER A 246 -5.10 1.26 1.28
N LEU A 247 -5.19 1.03 2.58
CA LEU A 247 -6.01 -0.07 3.14
C LEU A 247 -7.50 0.12 2.82
N SER A 248 -7.92 1.35 2.52
CA SER A 248 -9.28 1.69 2.11
C SER A 248 -9.73 1.00 0.81
N LYS A 249 -8.82 0.37 0.08
CA LYS A 249 -9.05 -0.20 -1.26
C LYS A 249 -9.23 -1.72 -1.18
N SER A 250 -8.57 -2.48 -2.03
CA SER A 250 -8.75 -3.94 -2.16
C SER A 250 -8.53 -4.72 -0.86
N ILE A 251 -7.73 -4.19 0.08
CA ILE A 251 -7.52 -4.84 1.39
C ILE A 251 -8.80 -4.78 2.23
N ALA A 252 -9.47 -3.61 2.30
CA ALA A 252 -10.76 -3.45 2.98
C ALA A 252 -11.92 -3.30 1.99
N SER A 253 -12.15 -4.32 1.16
CA SER A 253 -13.09 -4.28 0.03
C SER A 253 -14.56 -4.10 0.42
N SER A 254 -14.93 -4.33 1.68
CA SER A 254 -16.27 -4.01 2.22
C SER A 254 -16.60 -2.53 2.10
N GLY A 255 -15.59 -1.65 2.07
CA GLY A 255 -15.76 -0.20 1.97
C GLY A 255 -16.12 0.48 3.28
N MET A 256 -15.95 -0.18 4.41
CA MET A 256 -16.37 0.30 5.73
C MET A 256 -15.28 1.08 6.48
N ALA A 257 -14.04 1.13 5.95
CA ALA A 257 -12.94 1.80 6.61
C ALA A 257 -12.09 2.63 5.64
N ILE A 258 -11.58 3.76 6.13
CA ILE A 258 -10.54 4.55 5.48
C ILE A 258 -9.27 4.36 6.31
N ALA A 259 -8.18 3.92 5.67
CA ALA A 259 -6.90 3.72 6.33
C ALA A 259 -5.75 3.65 5.31
N GLY A 260 -4.52 3.71 5.80
CA GLY A 260 -3.31 3.45 5.06
C GLY A 260 -2.31 2.68 5.90
N VAL A 261 -1.27 2.17 5.26
CA VAL A 261 -0.12 1.56 5.94
C VAL A 261 1.14 1.84 5.17
N LEU A 262 2.22 2.11 5.87
CA LEU A 262 3.57 1.94 5.38
C LEU A 262 4.18 0.69 6.03
N ILE A 263 4.88 -0.11 5.23
CA ILE A 263 5.59 -1.31 5.66
C ILE A 263 7.02 -1.16 5.16
N ALA A 264 7.99 -1.23 6.05
CA ALA A 264 9.39 -1.04 5.72
C ALA A 264 10.23 -2.27 6.11
N ARG A 265 11.23 -2.58 5.28
CA ARG A 265 12.30 -3.50 5.69
C ARG A 265 13.13 -2.87 6.79
N HIS A 266 13.69 -3.68 7.66
CA HIS A 266 14.77 -3.23 8.54
C HIS A 266 16.05 -3.00 7.72
N ASN A 267 16.91 -2.10 8.20
CA ASN A 267 18.16 -1.71 7.56
C ASN A 267 17.94 -1.23 6.12
N LEU A 268 17.05 -0.26 5.95
CA LEU A 268 16.80 0.34 4.63
C LEU A 268 17.98 1.19 4.14
N TYR A 269 18.06 1.37 2.83
CA TYR A 269 19.06 2.23 2.21
C TYR A 269 18.66 3.70 2.37
N SER A 270 19.48 4.50 3.08
CA SER A 270 19.32 5.94 3.17
C SER A 270 20.58 6.61 3.69
N LYS A 271 21.04 7.63 2.97
CA LYS A 271 22.08 8.57 3.45
C LYS A 271 21.52 9.65 4.38
N ILE A 272 20.20 9.71 4.53
CA ILE A 272 19.49 10.72 5.32
C ILE A 272 18.98 10.11 6.61
N GLY A 273 18.98 10.93 7.65
CA GLY A 273 18.44 10.60 8.96
C GLY A 273 19.42 9.85 9.86
N PRO A 274 19.04 9.63 11.12
CA PRO A 274 19.82 8.88 12.11
C PRO A 274 19.77 7.37 11.84
N ASP A 275 20.56 6.61 12.60
CA ASP A 275 20.63 5.15 12.44
C ASP A 275 19.29 4.47 12.74
N GLU A 276 18.55 4.95 13.73
CA GLU A 276 17.23 4.43 14.10
C GLU A 276 16.23 4.51 12.94
N LEU A 277 16.32 5.54 12.09
CA LEU A 277 15.51 5.65 10.87
C LEU A 277 15.85 4.52 9.91
N ARG A 278 17.13 4.17 9.76
CA ARG A 278 17.57 3.09 8.86
C ARG A 278 17.26 1.71 9.43
N GLU A 279 17.53 1.51 10.71
CA GLU A 279 17.36 0.21 11.38
C GLU A 279 15.91 -0.26 11.43
N ASN A 280 14.98 0.64 11.78
CA ASN A 280 13.54 0.32 11.83
C ASN A 280 12.70 1.55 11.51
N PHE A 281 12.53 1.82 10.21
CA PHE A 281 11.83 3.01 9.71
C PHE A 281 10.40 3.14 10.23
N ALA A 282 9.62 2.06 10.23
CA ALA A 282 8.22 2.13 10.67
C ALA A 282 8.11 2.48 12.15
N LEU A 283 9.00 1.95 13.00
CA LEU A 283 9.06 2.30 14.42
C LEU A 283 9.52 3.75 14.62
N TYR A 284 10.56 4.19 13.90
CA TYR A 284 11.01 5.57 13.91
C TYR A 284 9.88 6.54 13.56
N VAL A 285 9.15 6.26 12.47
CA VAL A 285 7.99 7.05 12.07
C VAL A 285 6.95 7.08 13.17
N LYS A 286 6.61 5.94 13.76
CA LYS A 286 5.58 5.80 14.79
C LYS A 286 5.87 6.62 16.04
N LEU A 287 7.12 6.59 16.49
CA LEU A 287 7.54 7.26 17.74
C LEU A 287 7.80 8.75 17.60
N LEU A 288 8.04 9.24 16.38
CA LEU A 288 8.37 10.65 16.11
C LEU A 288 7.30 11.32 15.25
N PRO A 289 7.40 11.38 13.89
CA PRO A 289 6.48 12.19 13.10
C PRO A 289 5.01 11.73 13.20
N PHE A 290 4.73 10.44 13.30
CA PHE A 290 3.37 9.95 13.46
C PHE A 290 2.75 10.38 14.80
N ARG A 291 3.52 10.24 15.91
CA ARG A 291 3.10 10.70 17.23
C ARG A 291 2.70 12.17 17.21
N ASP A 292 3.51 13.00 16.55
CA ASP A 292 3.38 14.46 16.56
C ASP A 292 2.29 14.96 15.60
N HIS A 293 2.16 14.38 14.40
CA HIS A 293 1.13 14.76 13.43
C HIS A 293 -0.23 14.09 13.67
N GLY A 294 -0.24 12.94 14.34
CA GLY A 294 -1.45 12.28 14.82
C GLY A 294 -2.38 11.65 13.77
N PRO A 295 -1.91 11.07 12.63
CA PRO A 295 -2.78 10.45 11.63
C PRO A 295 -3.27 9.06 12.06
N ALA A 296 -3.74 8.95 13.30
CA ALA A 296 -4.12 7.70 13.94
C ALA A 296 -5.38 7.09 13.33
N LEU A 297 -5.39 5.77 13.21
CA LEU A 297 -6.56 4.98 12.83
C LEU A 297 -7.44 4.70 14.04
N SER A 298 -8.76 4.64 13.84
CA SER A 298 -9.69 4.11 14.84
C SER A 298 -9.47 2.60 15.05
N PRO A 299 -9.41 2.09 16.30
CA PRO A 299 -9.34 0.65 16.56
C PRO A 299 -10.52 -0.13 15.96
N PHE A 300 -11.70 0.46 15.90
CA PHE A 300 -12.85 -0.15 15.24
C PHE A 300 -12.61 -0.33 13.73
N SER A 301 -12.06 0.68 13.05
CA SER A 301 -11.67 0.56 11.64
C SER A 301 -10.59 -0.50 11.44
N ALA A 302 -9.62 -0.61 12.36
CA ALA A 302 -8.60 -1.65 12.30
C ALA A 302 -9.19 -3.07 12.37
N LEU A 303 -10.18 -3.27 13.24
CA LEU A 303 -10.89 -4.56 13.34
C LEU A 303 -11.67 -4.89 12.05
N MET A 304 -12.33 -3.91 11.44
CA MET A 304 -13.03 -4.10 10.15
C MET A 304 -12.06 -4.50 9.04
N ILE A 305 -10.87 -3.88 9.00
CA ILE A 305 -9.83 -4.21 8.01
C ILE A 305 -9.26 -5.61 8.26
N LEU A 306 -9.00 -5.97 9.52
CA LEU A 306 -8.56 -7.34 9.88
C LEU A 306 -9.57 -8.38 9.41
N ASN A 307 -10.87 -8.11 9.56
CA ASN A 307 -11.91 -9.01 9.09
C ASN A 307 -11.87 -9.21 7.56
N ASP A 308 -11.76 -8.12 6.80
CA ASP A 308 -11.66 -8.18 5.33
C ASP A 308 -10.37 -8.85 4.85
N LEU A 309 -9.27 -8.64 5.58
CA LEU A 309 -7.95 -9.16 5.25
C LEU A 309 -7.90 -10.69 5.21
N ARG A 310 -8.71 -11.36 6.05
CA ARG A 310 -8.79 -12.83 6.14
C ARG A 310 -9.16 -13.52 4.83
N SER A 311 -9.84 -12.84 3.93
CA SER A 311 -10.23 -13.36 2.60
C SER A 311 -9.48 -12.70 1.44
N LEU A 312 -8.41 -11.96 1.71
CA LEU A 312 -7.72 -11.14 0.70
C LEU A 312 -7.30 -11.95 -0.53
N ARG A 313 -6.61 -13.10 -0.32
CA ARG A 313 -6.09 -13.89 -1.42
C ARG A 313 -7.21 -14.43 -2.33
N SER A 314 -8.25 -15.03 -1.75
CA SER A 314 -9.38 -15.57 -2.52
C SER A 314 -10.17 -14.50 -3.25
N ARG A 315 -10.32 -13.30 -2.65
CA ARG A 315 -10.95 -12.16 -3.35
C ARG A 315 -10.10 -11.68 -4.51
N MET A 316 -8.79 -11.52 -4.32
CA MET A 316 -7.91 -11.07 -5.40
C MET A 316 -7.83 -12.08 -6.55
N ASP A 317 -7.97 -13.37 -6.28
CA ASP A 317 -8.10 -14.42 -7.31
C ASP A 317 -9.38 -14.24 -8.11
N LEU A 318 -10.54 -14.15 -7.45
CA LEU A 318 -11.84 -13.94 -8.08
C LEU A 318 -11.86 -12.67 -8.93
N LEU A 319 -11.47 -11.53 -8.33
CA LEU A 319 -11.51 -10.23 -9.01
C LEU A 319 -10.58 -10.19 -10.24
N SER A 320 -9.41 -10.82 -10.15
CA SER A 320 -8.47 -10.91 -11.28
C SER A 320 -9.01 -11.77 -12.41
N ASN A 321 -9.67 -12.89 -12.08
CA ASN A 321 -10.32 -13.75 -13.09
C ASN A 321 -11.45 -13.01 -13.81
N ASN A 322 -12.34 -12.36 -13.06
CA ASN A 322 -13.41 -11.57 -13.64
C ASN A 322 -12.88 -10.47 -14.55
N SER A 323 -11.83 -9.77 -14.09
CA SER A 323 -11.19 -8.70 -14.88
C SER A 323 -10.58 -9.21 -16.17
N MET A 324 -9.97 -10.39 -16.17
CA MET A 324 -9.41 -11.00 -17.37
C MET A 324 -10.51 -11.32 -18.41
N ILE A 325 -11.65 -11.87 -17.97
CA ILE A 325 -12.78 -12.18 -18.83
C ILE A 325 -13.31 -10.88 -19.47
N ILE A 326 -13.52 -9.85 -18.67
CA ILE A 326 -14.04 -8.56 -19.13
C ILE A 326 -13.03 -7.83 -20.02
N ALA A 327 -11.74 -7.89 -19.72
CA ALA A 327 -10.70 -7.27 -20.54
C ALA A 327 -10.63 -7.89 -21.95
N LYS A 328 -10.70 -9.22 -22.05
CA LYS A 328 -10.76 -9.94 -23.33
C LYS A 328 -12.03 -9.62 -24.11
N TYR A 329 -13.17 -9.51 -23.43
CA TYR A 329 -14.41 -9.08 -24.05
C TYR A 329 -14.28 -7.68 -24.66
N LEU A 330 -13.77 -6.72 -23.88
CA LEU A 330 -13.57 -5.33 -24.34
C LEU A 330 -12.60 -5.25 -25.52
N GLU A 331 -11.51 -6.00 -25.50
CA GLU A 331 -10.51 -6.02 -26.59
C GLU A 331 -11.11 -6.50 -27.92
N ALA A 332 -12.13 -7.35 -27.86
CA ALA A 332 -12.82 -7.87 -29.04
C ALA A 332 -13.90 -6.91 -29.60
N GLN A 333 -14.24 -5.82 -28.88
CA GLN A 333 -15.33 -4.93 -29.29
C GLN A 333 -14.87 -3.88 -30.34
N PRO A 334 -15.58 -3.71 -31.47
CA PRO A 334 -15.19 -2.73 -32.47
C PRO A 334 -15.30 -1.27 -32.03
N GLN A 335 -16.12 -0.98 -31.00
CA GLN A 335 -16.28 0.34 -30.42
C GLN A 335 -15.12 0.73 -29.50
N ILE A 336 -14.30 -0.23 -29.08
CA ILE A 336 -13.15 0.00 -28.19
C ILE A 336 -11.91 0.31 -29.02
N GLU A 337 -11.15 1.29 -28.60
CA GLU A 337 -9.90 1.73 -29.26
C GLU A 337 -8.67 1.10 -28.59
N GLU A 338 -8.63 1.06 -27.26
CA GLU A 338 -7.53 0.52 -26.45
C GLU A 338 -8.10 -0.10 -25.18
N VAL A 339 -7.54 -1.24 -24.76
CA VAL A 339 -7.76 -1.82 -23.43
C VAL A 339 -6.43 -1.89 -22.69
N ARG A 340 -6.37 -1.31 -21.51
CA ARG A 340 -5.22 -1.34 -20.60
C ARG A 340 -5.51 -2.32 -19.48
N TYR A 341 -4.93 -3.49 -19.56
CA TYR A 341 -4.98 -4.50 -18.49
C TYR A 341 -3.69 -5.32 -18.50
N PRO A 342 -2.98 -5.42 -17.36
CA PRO A 342 -1.66 -6.05 -17.30
C PRO A 342 -1.62 -7.53 -17.70
N GLY A 343 -2.77 -8.18 -17.77
CA GLY A 343 -2.91 -9.58 -18.18
C GLY A 343 -3.12 -9.81 -19.67
N LEU A 344 -3.32 -8.78 -20.48
CA LEU A 344 -3.43 -8.91 -21.94
C LEU A 344 -2.04 -8.89 -22.56
N GLU A 345 -1.77 -9.79 -23.50
CA GLU A 345 -0.50 -9.82 -24.24
C GLU A 345 -0.27 -8.56 -25.08
N SER A 346 -1.36 -7.89 -25.48
CA SER A 346 -1.33 -6.59 -26.16
C SER A 346 -0.93 -5.41 -25.27
N PHE A 347 -0.93 -5.61 -23.94
CA PHE A 347 -0.64 -4.54 -23.00
C PHE A 347 0.85 -4.21 -22.95
N ASN A 348 1.19 -2.93 -23.13
CA ASN A 348 2.57 -2.47 -22.98
C ASN A 348 3.02 -2.58 -21.51
N GLY A 349 3.84 -3.56 -21.21
CA GLY A 349 4.28 -3.91 -19.84
C GLY A 349 3.83 -5.32 -19.41
N TYR A 350 3.18 -6.08 -20.31
CA TYR A 350 2.79 -7.47 -20.03
C TYR A 350 3.96 -8.33 -19.56
N ASP A 351 5.16 -8.19 -20.15
CA ASP A 351 6.36 -8.93 -19.77
C ASP A 351 6.77 -8.66 -18.32
N ILE A 352 6.65 -7.42 -17.85
CA ILE A 352 6.93 -7.07 -16.45
C ILE A 352 5.83 -7.63 -15.55
N ALA A 353 4.57 -7.45 -15.94
CA ALA A 353 3.43 -7.95 -15.18
C ALA A 353 3.48 -9.47 -15.01
N SER A 354 3.75 -10.21 -16.07
CA SER A 354 3.81 -11.68 -16.07
C SER A 354 4.92 -12.22 -15.14
N ARG A 355 6.04 -11.48 -15.00
CA ARG A 355 7.16 -11.85 -14.13
C ARG A 355 6.96 -11.44 -12.66
N THR A 356 6.10 -10.46 -12.40
CA THR A 356 6.02 -9.84 -11.06
C THR A 356 4.67 -9.99 -10.37
N MET A 357 3.59 -10.28 -11.13
CA MET A 357 2.24 -10.40 -10.60
C MET A 357 1.73 -11.85 -10.66
N TRP A 358 1.65 -12.48 -9.52
CA TRP A 358 1.09 -13.84 -9.39
C TRP A 358 0.38 -14.00 -8.06
N LEU A 359 -0.64 -14.85 -8.05
CA LEU A 359 -1.35 -15.18 -6.84
C LEU A 359 -0.41 -15.93 -5.89
N VAL A 360 -0.23 -15.39 -4.71
CA VAL A 360 0.59 -16.02 -3.67
C VAL A 360 0.03 -17.42 -3.33
N ASP A 361 0.91 -18.40 -3.15
CA ASP A 361 0.54 -19.79 -2.94
C ASP A 361 -0.42 -20.37 -4.01
N GLY A 362 -0.49 -19.76 -5.20
CA GLY A 362 -1.21 -20.28 -6.35
C GLY A 362 -0.44 -21.40 -7.04
N ASP A 363 -1.17 -22.36 -7.58
CA ASP A 363 -0.70 -23.50 -8.39
C ASP A 363 0.52 -24.25 -7.82
N LYS A 364 0.32 -24.93 -6.69
CA LYS A 364 1.36 -25.76 -6.05
C LYS A 364 1.62 -27.08 -6.75
N ASP A 365 0.64 -27.59 -7.49
CA ASP A 365 0.68 -28.96 -8.03
C ASP A 365 1.49 -29.04 -9.33
N SER A 366 1.57 -27.96 -10.12
CA SER A 366 2.34 -27.90 -11.37
C SER A 366 3.73 -27.26 -11.21
N GLY A 367 4.02 -26.62 -10.07
CA GLY A 367 5.26 -25.87 -9.85
C GLY A 367 5.34 -24.55 -10.62
N ASN A 368 4.29 -24.17 -11.37
CA ASN A 368 4.20 -22.92 -12.11
C ASN A 368 3.52 -21.83 -11.29
N GLN A 369 3.93 -20.58 -11.49
CA GLN A 369 3.27 -19.44 -10.89
C GLN A 369 1.93 -19.17 -11.55
N LEU A 370 0.87 -19.03 -10.73
CA LEU A 370 -0.45 -18.65 -11.22
C LEU A 370 -0.54 -17.13 -11.35
N ASN A 371 -0.43 -16.61 -12.55
CA ASN A 371 -0.55 -15.17 -12.78
C ASN A 371 -1.96 -14.65 -12.50
N ARG A 372 -2.01 -13.52 -11.78
CA ARG A 372 -3.21 -12.74 -11.50
C ARG A 372 -2.84 -11.27 -11.54
N TYR A 373 -3.61 -10.48 -12.29
CA TYR A 373 -3.20 -9.13 -12.68
C TYR A 373 -4.03 -8.03 -12.02
N GLY A 374 -4.85 -8.39 -11.03
CA GLY A 374 -5.64 -7.45 -10.26
C GLY A 374 -7.02 -7.16 -10.88
N HIS A 375 -7.71 -6.21 -10.25
CA HIS A 375 -9.13 -5.93 -10.47
C HIS A 375 -9.38 -4.64 -11.28
N MET A 376 -8.34 -3.91 -11.64
CA MET A 376 -8.45 -2.63 -12.32
C MET A 376 -8.04 -2.76 -13.79
N LEU A 377 -8.86 -2.21 -14.67
CA LEU A 377 -8.58 -2.07 -16.10
C LEU A 377 -8.99 -0.68 -16.59
N GLY A 378 -8.43 -0.26 -17.69
CA GLY A 378 -8.79 0.97 -18.38
C GLY A 378 -9.15 0.67 -19.84
N PHE A 379 -10.07 1.44 -20.40
CA PHE A 379 -10.35 1.35 -21.84
C PHE A 379 -10.73 2.71 -22.41
N THR A 380 -10.45 2.90 -23.69
CA THR A 380 -10.87 4.08 -24.45
C THR A 380 -11.89 3.68 -25.51
N VAL A 381 -12.89 4.55 -25.69
CA VAL A 381 -13.98 4.31 -26.65
C VAL A 381 -13.74 5.13 -27.91
N ARG A 382 -13.96 4.54 -29.11
CA ARG A 382 -13.91 5.27 -30.36
C ARG A 382 -14.96 6.38 -30.37
N GLY A 383 -14.64 7.53 -30.97
CA GLY A 383 -15.49 8.72 -30.91
C GLY A 383 -15.09 9.72 -29.81
N GLY A 384 -14.01 9.44 -29.09
CA GLY A 384 -13.36 10.38 -28.18
C GLY A 384 -14.15 10.68 -26.91
N VAL A 385 -13.89 11.85 -26.32
CA VAL A 385 -14.42 12.24 -24.98
C VAL A 385 -15.94 12.21 -24.93
N LYS A 386 -16.63 12.67 -26.00
CA LYS A 386 -18.10 12.72 -26.02
C LYS A 386 -18.72 11.33 -25.95
N GLN A 387 -18.16 10.38 -26.71
CA GLN A 387 -18.67 9.01 -26.72
C GLN A 387 -18.32 8.28 -25.43
N ALA A 388 -17.11 8.48 -24.89
CA ALA A 388 -16.73 7.91 -23.61
C ALA A 388 -17.68 8.34 -22.46
N ARG A 389 -18.05 9.62 -22.43
CA ARG A 389 -19.06 10.12 -21.46
C ARG A 389 -20.42 9.47 -21.67
N LYS A 390 -20.85 9.32 -22.93
CA LYS A 390 -22.14 8.71 -23.25
C LYS A 390 -22.18 7.25 -22.78
N VAL A 391 -21.15 6.46 -23.05
CA VAL A 391 -21.03 5.08 -22.53
C VAL A 391 -21.05 5.06 -21.00
N PHE A 392 -20.22 5.89 -20.38
CA PHE A 392 -20.13 5.97 -18.92
C PHE A 392 -21.46 6.35 -18.24
N ASP A 393 -22.20 7.28 -18.83
CA ASP A 393 -23.49 7.75 -18.28
C ASP A 393 -24.61 6.70 -18.43
N ASN A 394 -24.45 5.73 -19.36
CA ASN A 394 -25.40 4.67 -19.61
C ASN A 394 -25.19 3.38 -18.80
N PHE A 395 -24.14 3.28 -17.98
CA PHE A 395 -24.01 2.15 -17.06
C PHE A 395 -25.23 2.09 -16.07
N GLN A 396 -25.81 0.92 -15.97
CA GLN A 396 -27.00 0.65 -15.13
C GLN A 396 -26.67 -0.10 -13.85
N MET A 397 -25.65 -0.97 -13.87
CA MET A 397 -25.19 -1.76 -12.74
C MET A 397 -23.83 -1.30 -12.22
N ILE A 398 -22.91 -0.96 -13.13
CA ILE A 398 -21.57 -0.46 -12.76
C ILE A 398 -21.69 0.92 -12.11
N TRP A 399 -21.24 1.04 -10.87
CA TRP A 399 -21.35 2.28 -10.12
C TRP A 399 -20.42 3.37 -10.65
N ARG A 400 -20.94 4.57 -10.83
CA ARG A 400 -20.14 5.76 -11.19
C ARG A 400 -19.55 6.37 -9.92
N ALA A 401 -18.27 6.07 -9.64
CA ALA A 401 -17.60 6.54 -8.42
C ALA A 401 -16.10 6.70 -8.62
N THR A 402 -15.48 7.56 -7.82
CA THR A 402 -14.03 7.77 -7.81
C THR A 402 -13.27 6.70 -7.04
N ASP A 403 -13.95 5.70 -6.51
CA ASP A 403 -13.41 4.63 -5.69
C ASP A 403 -12.77 3.50 -6.52
N LEU A 404 -12.14 2.55 -5.85
CA LEU A 404 -11.55 1.34 -6.43
C LEU A 404 -11.41 0.24 -5.37
N GLY A 405 -11.25 -1.02 -5.81
CA GLY A 405 -10.95 -2.15 -4.94
C GLY A 405 -12.13 -2.63 -4.10
N ARG A 406 -13.36 -2.28 -4.48
CA ARG A 406 -14.57 -2.75 -3.82
C ARG A 406 -15.01 -4.11 -4.35
N ILE A 407 -15.89 -4.75 -3.57
CA ILE A 407 -16.58 -5.96 -4.03
C ILE A 407 -17.63 -5.66 -5.11
N LYS A 408 -18.03 -4.40 -5.27
CA LYS A 408 -18.91 -3.93 -6.35
C LYS A 408 -18.09 -3.30 -7.47
N SER A 409 -18.49 -3.52 -8.73
CA SER A 409 -17.89 -2.90 -9.90
C SER A 409 -18.14 -1.39 -9.90
N VAL A 410 -17.05 -0.62 -10.08
CA VAL A 410 -17.09 0.84 -10.11
C VAL A 410 -16.29 1.37 -11.27
N ALA A 411 -16.79 2.41 -11.93
CA ALA A 411 -16.10 3.09 -13.03
C ALA A 411 -15.93 4.58 -12.75
N THR A 412 -14.92 5.18 -13.37
CA THR A 412 -14.70 6.63 -13.40
C THR A 412 -14.03 7.06 -14.70
N ILE A 413 -14.16 8.33 -15.05
CA ILE A 413 -13.34 8.99 -16.08
C ILE A 413 -12.27 9.80 -15.34
N PRO A 414 -11.01 9.33 -15.25
CA PRO A 414 -9.99 9.93 -14.40
C PRO A 414 -9.72 11.40 -14.72
N ALA A 415 -9.75 11.78 -15.98
CA ALA A 415 -9.48 13.14 -16.44
C ALA A 415 -10.43 14.21 -15.84
N ILE A 416 -11.66 13.83 -15.49
CA ILE A 416 -12.65 14.74 -14.88
C ILE A 416 -12.92 14.44 -13.40
N SER A 417 -12.17 13.52 -12.81
CA SER A 417 -12.34 13.07 -11.43
C SER A 417 -11.00 13.05 -10.68
N THR A 418 -10.40 11.88 -10.52
CA THR A 418 -9.21 11.65 -9.68
C THR A 418 -7.94 12.38 -10.15
N HIS A 419 -7.87 12.78 -11.42
CA HIS A 419 -6.71 13.46 -12.02
C HIS A 419 -7.05 14.88 -12.53
N GLN A 420 -8.22 15.40 -12.18
CA GLN A 420 -8.64 16.73 -12.61
C GLN A 420 -7.71 17.83 -12.06
N GLN A 421 -7.30 17.71 -10.80
CA GLN A 421 -6.48 18.71 -10.11
C GLN A 421 -5.04 18.82 -10.67
N GLN A 422 -4.55 17.79 -11.37
CA GLN A 422 -3.23 17.83 -12.01
C GLN A 422 -3.14 18.82 -13.18
N GLY A 423 -4.27 19.36 -13.66
CA GLY A 423 -4.32 20.18 -14.86
C GLY A 423 -3.97 19.40 -16.14
N ASN A 424 -3.86 20.09 -17.26
CA ASN A 424 -3.53 19.44 -18.55
C ASN A 424 -2.11 18.86 -18.53
N VAL A 425 -1.12 19.65 -18.06
CA VAL A 425 0.29 19.25 -18.03
C VAL A 425 0.49 17.98 -17.20
N GLY A 426 -0.09 17.91 -15.99
CA GLY A 426 0.03 16.73 -15.15
C GLY A 426 -0.67 15.50 -15.73
N ARG A 427 -1.84 15.67 -16.38
CA ARG A 427 -2.53 14.57 -17.06
C ARG A 427 -1.76 14.06 -18.28
N ASP A 428 -1.10 14.93 -19.03
CA ASP A 428 -0.26 14.55 -20.17
C ASP A 428 0.96 13.75 -19.69
N LEU A 429 1.64 14.19 -18.63
CA LEU A 429 2.72 13.44 -17.97
C LEU A 429 2.26 12.06 -17.49
N ALA A 430 1.07 11.98 -16.89
CA ALA A 430 0.48 10.75 -16.40
C ALA A 430 -0.13 9.87 -17.52
N GLN A 431 -0.21 10.37 -18.77
CA GLN A 431 -0.88 9.73 -19.92
C GLN A 431 -2.33 9.34 -19.62
N VAL A 432 -3.09 10.31 -19.09
CA VAL A 432 -4.51 10.17 -18.74
C VAL A 432 -5.36 10.92 -19.78
N PRO A 433 -5.71 10.29 -20.90
CA PRO A 433 -6.53 10.93 -21.93
C PRO A 433 -7.97 11.14 -21.44
N GLY A 434 -8.63 12.17 -22.01
CA GLY A 434 -9.98 12.56 -21.62
C GLY A 434 -11.08 11.52 -21.86
N ASN A 435 -10.83 10.55 -22.76
CA ASN A 435 -11.74 9.45 -23.11
C ASN A 435 -11.43 8.12 -22.40
N LEU A 436 -10.47 8.10 -21.45
CA LEU A 436 -10.19 6.92 -20.65
C LEU A 436 -11.29 6.67 -19.64
N ILE A 437 -11.90 5.50 -19.69
CA ILE A 437 -12.78 4.96 -18.63
C ILE A 437 -11.94 3.96 -17.83
N ARG A 438 -11.76 4.21 -16.54
CA ARG A 438 -11.18 3.24 -15.60
C ARG A 438 -12.30 2.44 -14.96
N LEU A 439 -12.27 1.12 -15.12
CA LEU A 439 -13.18 0.16 -14.51
C LEU A 439 -12.43 -0.64 -13.45
N CYS A 440 -12.98 -0.70 -12.25
CA CYS A 440 -12.57 -1.63 -11.21
C CYS A 440 -13.65 -2.69 -11.10
N VAL A 441 -13.29 -3.91 -11.47
CA VAL A 441 -14.19 -5.05 -11.53
C VAL A 441 -14.41 -5.59 -10.12
N GLY A 442 -15.64 -5.84 -9.77
CA GLY A 442 -16.07 -6.40 -8.51
C GLY A 442 -16.26 -7.94 -8.54
N GLY A 443 -16.99 -8.41 -7.54
CA GLY A 443 -17.31 -9.83 -7.37
C GLY A 443 -18.59 -10.28 -8.06
N GLU A 444 -19.24 -9.40 -8.85
CA GLU A 444 -20.39 -9.75 -9.66
C GLU A 444 -20.03 -10.80 -10.72
N HIS A 445 -21.01 -11.54 -11.20
CA HIS A 445 -20.78 -12.46 -12.32
C HIS A 445 -20.28 -11.67 -13.55
N PRO A 446 -19.20 -12.09 -14.22
CA PRO A 446 -18.64 -11.32 -15.32
C PRO A 446 -19.62 -11.12 -16.49
N ASP A 447 -20.53 -12.07 -16.74
CA ASP A 447 -21.53 -11.93 -17.79
C ASP A 447 -22.51 -10.77 -17.53
N ASP A 448 -22.89 -10.54 -16.27
CA ASP A 448 -23.76 -9.42 -15.91
C ASP A 448 -23.04 -8.07 -16.11
N VAL A 449 -21.75 -8.00 -15.75
CA VAL A 449 -20.91 -6.81 -15.98
C VAL A 449 -20.73 -6.57 -17.47
N ILE A 450 -20.51 -7.62 -18.26
CA ILE A 450 -20.41 -7.57 -19.71
C ILE A 450 -21.73 -7.09 -20.33
N ALA A 451 -22.89 -7.59 -19.87
CA ALA A 451 -24.19 -7.15 -20.36
C ALA A 451 -24.43 -5.65 -20.12
N ASP A 452 -24.01 -5.12 -18.94
CA ASP A 452 -24.08 -3.69 -18.65
C ASP A 452 -23.16 -2.85 -19.54
N ILE A 453 -21.96 -3.34 -19.82
CA ILE A 453 -21.03 -2.69 -20.76
C ILE A 453 -21.60 -2.72 -22.18
N ASP A 454 -22.10 -3.87 -22.65
CA ASP A 454 -22.62 -4.05 -24.00
C ASP A 454 -23.78 -3.09 -24.30
N GLN A 455 -24.79 -3.05 -23.41
CA GLN A 455 -25.89 -2.12 -23.58
C GLN A 455 -25.45 -0.64 -23.58
N ALA A 456 -24.41 -0.30 -22.81
CA ALA A 456 -23.87 1.06 -22.78
C ALA A 456 -23.06 1.40 -24.06
N LEU A 457 -22.39 0.42 -24.68
CA LEU A 457 -21.66 0.60 -25.94
C LEU A 457 -22.58 0.77 -27.16
N GLN A 458 -23.83 0.30 -27.08
CA GLN A 458 -24.81 0.43 -28.18
C GLN A 458 -25.45 1.84 -28.25
N THR A 459 -25.13 2.71 -27.35
CA THR A 459 -25.61 4.10 -27.31
C THR A 459 -24.65 5.04 -28.08
#